data_2f24cdf8dac32cd15df736dd405b0b44
#
_entry.id   2f24cdf8dac32cd15df736dd405b0b44
#
_cell.length_a   1.000
_cell.length_b   1.000
_cell.length_c   1.000
_cell.angle_alpha   90.00
_cell.angle_beta   90.00
_cell.angle_gamma   90.00
#
_symmetry.space_group_name_H-M   'P 1'
#
loop_
_entity.id
_entity.type
_entity.pdbx_description
1 polymer ?
#
loop_
_entity_poly.entity_id
_entity_poly.type
_entity_poly.pdbx_seq_one_letter_code
_entity_poly.pdbx_strand_id
1 'polypeptide(L)'
;MKHNGFEYVDLGLPSGTKWATCNIGAISETDNGLYFPFGGTVGLDSPHYEGNFDSHKLKFNGDIKATLHLDNDAAHIHMGGKWHMPTKEQFEELLDEKNTVSTWIYDYCIREVSGRLFRSRINNETLF
;
A
#
# COMPACT_ATOMS: atom_id res chain seq x y z
N MET A 1 -0.13 8.70 -13.87
CA MET A 1 -0.54 7.48 -14.60
C MET A 1 -1.58 6.72 -13.79
N LYS A 2 -2.47 6.02 -14.46
CA LYS A 2 -3.57 5.31 -13.78
C LYS A 2 -3.69 3.88 -14.27
N HIS A 3 -4.07 2.98 -13.36
CA HIS A 3 -4.47 1.63 -13.69
C HIS A 3 -5.79 1.33 -13.00
N ASN A 4 -6.78 0.93 -13.76
CA ASN A 4 -8.14 0.64 -13.28
C ASN A 4 -8.76 1.81 -12.47
N GLY A 5 -8.48 3.06 -12.91
CA GLY A 5 -8.99 4.29 -12.30
C GLY A 5 -8.19 4.81 -11.11
N PHE A 6 -7.13 4.11 -10.70
CA PHE A 6 -6.30 4.50 -9.55
C PHE A 6 -4.91 4.95 -9.99
N GLU A 7 -4.44 6.05 -9.42
CA GLU A 7 -3.13 6.60 -9.76
C GLU A 7 -1.99 5.75 -9.20
N TYR A 8 -0.92 5.68 -9.97
CA TYR A 8 0.32 5.06 -9.54
C TYR A 8 1.53 5.90 -9.95
N VAL A 9 2.64 5.67 -9.26
CA VAL A 9 3.94 6.21 -9.62
C VAL A 9 4.86 5.08 -10.08
N ASP A 10 5.63 5.35 -11.11
CA ASP A 10 6.69 4.47 -11.58
C ASP A 10 8.02 5.01 -11.08
N LEU A 11 8.61 4.32 -10.12
CA LEU A 11 9.91 4.69 -9.53
C LEU A 11 11.09 4.11 -10.32
N GLY A 12 10.83 3.43 -11.42
CA GLY A 12 11.87 2.79 -12.21
C GLY A 12 12.54 1.62 -11.50
N LEU A 13 11.82 0.94 -10.61
CA LEU A 13 12.37 -0.19 -9.85
C LEU A 13 12.74 -1.35 -10.77
N PRO A 14 13.78 -2.14 -10.42
CA PRO A 14 14.28 -3.21 -11.29
C PRO A 14 13.22 -4.24 -11.70
N SER A 15 12.27 -4.56 -10.82
CA SER A 15 11.19 -5.50 -11.13
C SER A 15 10.12 -4.92 -12.03
N GLY A 16 10.08 -3.59 -12.21
CA GLY A 16 8.98 -2.90 -12.88
C GLY A 16 7.76 -2.67 -12.00
N THR A 17 7.85 -3.00 -10.71
CA THR A 17 6.74 -2.76 -9.77
C THR A 17 6.41 -1.27 -9.69
N LYS A 18 5.12 -0.96 -9.78
CA LYS A 18 4.59 0.39 -9.61
C LYS A 18 3.82 0.46 -8.31
N TRP A 19 3.78 1.64 -7.72
CA TRP A 19 3.17 1.84 -6.42
C TRP A 19 1.99 2.80 -6.52
N ALA A 20 0.91 2.48 -5.81
CA ALA A 20 -0.22 3.39 -5.68
C ALA A 20 0.23 4.67 -4.97
N THR A 21 -0.27 5.80 -5.40
CA THR A 21 0.04 7.09 -4.77
C THR A 21 -0.75 7.34 -3.50
N CYS A 22 -1.82 6.56 -3.28
CA CYS A 22 -2.69 6.69 -2.11
C CYS A 22 -2.97 5.32 -1.50
N ASN A 23 -3.27 5.29 -0.22
CA ASN A 23 -3.74 4.09 0.45
C ASN A 23 -5.13 3.69 -0.05
N ILE A 24 -5.51 2.43 0.14
CA ILE A 24 -6.83 1.93 -0.26
C ILE A 24 -7.93 2.75 0.43
N GLY A 25 -8.85 3.29 -0.36
CA GLY A 25 -9.94 4.12 0.15
C GLY A 25 -9.58 5.58 0.40
N ALA A 26 -8.31 5.95 0.27
CA ALA A 26 -7.87 7.33 0.43
C ALA A 26 -8.21 8.18 -0.80
N ILE A 27 -8.47 9.46 -0.56
CA ILE A 27 -8.74 10.43 -1.62
C ILE A 27 -7.49 11.27 -1.96
N SER A 28 -6.46 11.21 -1.12
CA SER A 28 -5.20 11.91 -1.32
C SER A 28 -4.04 11.13 -0.71
N GLU A 29 -2.81 11.50 -1.07
CA GLU A 29 -1.59 10.86 -0.55
C GLU A 29 -1.39 11.07 0.95
N THR A 30 -2.06 12.05 1.55
CA THR A 30 -1.99 12.34 2.99
C THR A 30 -3.13 11.73 3.79
N ASP A 31 -4.09 11.09 3.12
CA ASP A 31 -5.21 10.42 3.77
C ASP A 31 -4.80 8.98 4.13
N ASN A 32 -5.15 8.55 5.33
CA ASN A 32 -4.85 7.20 5.80
C ASN A 32 -5.63 6.11 5.04
N GLY A 33 -6.77 6.44 4.47
CA GLY A 33 -7.65 5.47 3.82
C GLY A 33 -8.32 4.53 4.82
N LEU A 34 -8.64 3.34 4.36
CA LEU A 34 -9.29 2.31 5.17
C LEU A 34 -8.27 1.40 5.85
N TYR A 35 -8.68 0.81 6.97
CA TYR A 35 -7.84 -0.11 7.73
C TYR A 35 -8.31 -1.55 7.50
N PHE A 36 -7.35 -2.45 7.33
CA PHE A 36 -7.63 -3.87 7.08
C PHE A 36 -6.76 -4.74 7.98
N PRO A 37 -7.36 -5.78 8.59
CA PRO A 37 -6.53 -6.85 9.17
C PRO A 37 -5.88 -7.65 8.03
N PHE A 38 -4.79 -8.34 8.32
CA PHE A 38 -4.13 -9.18 7.33
C PHE A 38 -5.10 -10.24 6.78
N GLY A 39 -5.26 -10.28 5.47
CA GLY A 39 -6.20 -11.17 4.81
C GLY A 39 -7.66 -10.73 4.85
N GLY A 40 -7.96 -9.62 5.51
CA GLY A 40 -9.31 -9.05 5.53
C GLY A 40 -9.54 -8.11 4.35
N THR A 41 -10.75 -8.13 3.80
CA THR A 41 -11.12 -7.33 2.63
C THR A 41 -12.20 -6.30 2.91
N VAL A 42 -12.71 -6.27 4.14
CA VAL A 42 -13.69 -5.27 4.59
C VAL A 42 -12.93 -4.14 5.27
N GLY A 43 -13.05 -2.94 4.72
CA GLY A 43 -12.36 -1.76 5.24
C GLY A 43 -13.01 -1.23 6.51
N LEU A 44 -12.19 -0.80 7.46
CA LEU A 44 -12.60 -0.18 8.71
C LEU A 44 -12.15 1.29 8.73
N ASP A 45 -12.96 2.16 9.33
CA ASP A 45 -12.66 3.59 9.43
C ASP A 45 -11.61 3.90 10.50
N SER A 46 -11.34 2.94 11.38
CA SER A 46 -10.45 3.11 12.53
C SER A 46 -9.56 1.89 12.70
N PRO A 47 -8.31 2.05 13.20
CA PRO A 47 -7.44 0.93 13.51
C PRO A 47 -7.90 0.11 14.73
N HIS A 48 -8.94 0.53 15.42
CA HIS A 48 -9.49 -0.21 16.57
C HIS A 48 -10.38 -1.34 16.10
N TYR A 49 -9.97 -2.56 16.39
CA TYR A 49 -10.67 -3.77 15.95
C TYR A 49 -11.58 -4.36 17.01
N GLU A 50 -11.70 -3.75 18.18
CA GLU A 50 -12.53 -4.26 19.27
C GLU A 50 -13.97 -4.43 18.81
N GLY A 51 -14.48 -5.66 18.91
CA GLY A 51 -15.83 -6.00 18.48
C GLY A 51 -16.02 -6.08 16.97
N ASN A 52 -15.08 -5.62 16.17
CA ASN A 52 -15.18 -5.59 14.71
C ASN A 52 -14.28 -6.61 14.02
N PHE A 53 -13.28 -7.11 14.73
CA PHE A 53 -12.34 -8.08 14.20
C PHE A 53 -12.45 -9.39 14.94
N ASP A 54 -12.68 -10.46 14.20
CA ASP A 54 -12.66 -11.82 14.69
C ASP A 54 -11.93 -12.68 13.68
N SER A 55 -10.76 -13.18 14.03
CA SER A 55 -9.93 -14.00 13.16
C SER A 55 -10.62 -15.28 12.70
N HIS A 56 -11.58 -15.79 13.48
CA HIS A 56 -12.34 -16.97 13.11
C HIS A 56 -13.34 -16.72 11.98
N LYS A 57 -13.69 -15.46 11.72
CA LYS A 57 -14.59 -15.06 10.64
C LYS A 57 -13.87 -14.74 9.34
N LEU A 58 -12.55 -14.67 9.36
CA LEU A 58 -11.79 -14.45 8.16
C LEU A 58 -11.79 -15.69 7.29
N LYS A 59 -12.22 -15.53 6.04
CA LYS A 59 -12.05 -16.56 5.02
C LYS A 59 -10.66 -16.41 4.44
N PHE A 60 -9.78 -17.30 4.80
CA PHE A 60 -8.40 -17.22 4.34
C PHE A 60 -8.09 -18.41 3.43
N ASN A 61 -7.87 -18.14 2.16
CA ASN A 61 -7.66 -19.15 1.10
C ASN A 61 -6.18 -19.35 0.75
N GLY A 62 -5.29 -18.78 1.49
CA GLY A 62 -3.86 -18.82 1.17
C GLY A 62 -2.99 -19.22 2.34
N ASP A 63 -1.71 -19.34 2.07
CA ASP A 63 -0.69 -19.52 3.09
C ASP A 63 -0.45 -18.19 3.79
N ILE A 64 -0.49 -18.18 5.11
CA ILE A 64 -0.23 -16.97 5.91
C ILE A 64 1.22 -16.49 5.82
N LYS A 65 2.10 -17.27 5.21
CA LYS A 65 3.54 -16.96 5.19
C LYS A 65 4.00 -16.02 4.11
N ALA A 66 3.29 -15.94 2.99
CA ALA A 66 3.86 -15.32 1.82
C ALA A 66 2.94 -14.27 1.20
N THR A 67 2.26 -14.63 0.15
CA THR A 67 1.44 -13.73 -0.63
C THR A 67 -0.02 -14.07 -0.43
N LEU A 68 -0.83 -13.06 -0.21
CA LEU A 68 -2.27 -13.26 -0.06
C LEU A 68 -2.87 -13.80 -1.36
N HIS A 69 -3.78 -14.76 -1.23
CA HIS A 69 -4.65 -15.12 -2.33
C HIS A 69 -5.51 -13.93 -2.73
N LEU A 70 -5.82 -13.77 -4.01
CA LEU A 70 -6.57 -12.60 -4.51
C LEU A 70 -7.91 -12.38 -3.79
N ASP A 71 -8.57 -13.42 -3.36
CA ASP A 71 -9.82 -13.34 -2.60
C ASP A 71 -9.65 -12.71 -1.21
N ASN A 72 -8.43 -12.71 -0.70
CA ASN A 72 -8.06 -12.14 0.61
C ASN A 72 -7.15 -10.92 0.49
N ASP A 73 -6.99 -10.41 -0.72
CA ASP A 73 -6.16 -9.25 -1.01
C ASP A 73 -7.04 -8.01 -1.11
N ALA A 74 -6.95 -7.15 -0.09
CA ALA A 74 -7.76 -5.94 -0.02
C ALA A 74 -7.55 -5.01 -1.21
N ALA A 75 -6.31 -4.85 -1.67
CA ALA A 75 -6.01 -4.01 -2.81
C ALA A 75 -6.65 -4.56 -4.08
N HIS A 76 -6.58 -5.87 -4.29
CA HIS A 76 -7.22 -6.48 -5.46
C HIS A 76 -8.75 -6.34 -5.41
N ILE A 77 -9.36 -6.58 -4.25
CA ILE A 77 -10.81 -6.49 -4.10
C ILE A 77 -11.33 -5.07 -4.30
N HIS A 78 -10.65 -4.07 -3.74
CA HIS A 78 -11.10 -2.67 -3.79
C HIS A 78 -10.68 -1.92 -5.06
N MET A 79 -9.55 -2.28 -5.65
CA MET A 79 -8.99 -1.56 -6.79
C MET A 79 -9.04 -2.36 -8.10
N GLY A 80 -9.16 -3.66 -8.03
CA GLY A 80 -9.29 -4.54 -9.19
C GLY A 80 -8.04 -4.61 -10.08
N GLY A 81 -8.21 -5.13 -11.29
CA GLY A 81 -7.13 -5.22 -12.26
C GLY A 81 -5.92 -5.97 -11.75
N LYS A 82 -4.75 -5.38 -11.92
CA LYS A 82 -3.46 -5.95 -11.44
C LYS A 82 -3.08 -5.48 -10.04
N TRP A 83 -3.91 -4.69 -9.40
CA TRP A 83 -3.64 -4.22 -8.05
C TRP A 83 -3.62 -5.38 -7.06
N HIS A 84 -2.65 -5.36 -6.16
CA HIS A 84 -2.53 -6.33 -5.08
C HIS A 84 -1.76 -5.72 -3.92
N MET A 85 -1.87 -6.32 -2.75
CA MET A 85 -1.07 -5.94 -1.60
C MET A 85 0.40 -6.25 -1.87
N PRO A 86 1.33 -5.39 -1.45
CA PRO A 86 2.75 -5.62 -1.70
C PRO A 86 3.23 -6.91 -1.06
N THR A 87 4.11 -7.61 -1.78
CA THR A 87 4.85 -8.74 -1.23
C THR A 87 6.03 -8.25 -0.41
N LYS A 88 6.61 -9.16 0.39
CA LYS A 88 7.83 -8.87 1.13
C LYS A 88 8.95 -8.40 0.19
N GLU A 89 9.12 -9.08 -0.93
CA GLU A 89 10.14 -8.77 -1.91
C GLU A 89 9.93 -7.39 -2.54
N GLN A 90 8.69 -7.01 -2.76
CA GLN A 90 8.37 -5.67 -3.28
C GLN A 90 8.68 -4.57 -2.28
N PHE A 91 8.40 -4.79 -1.00
CA PHE A 91 8.82 -3.86 0.05
C PHE A 91 10.34 -3.78 0.18
N GLU A 92 11.03 -4.92 0.13
CA GLU A 92 12.49 -4.94 0.19
C GLU A 92 13.11 -4.17 -0.97
N GLU A 93 12.55 -4.31 -2.17
CA GLU A 93 13.00 -3.56 -3.34
C GLU A 93 12.79 -2.04 -3.15
N LEU A 94 11.63 -1.65 -2.64
CA LEU A 94 11.34 -0.24 -2.37
C LEU A 94 12.29 0.35 -1.33
N LEU A 95 12.60 -0.42 -0.29
CA LEU A 95 13.46 0.02 0.82
C LEU A 95 14.96 -0.10 0.50
N ASP A 96 15.32 -0.74 -0.60
CA ASP A 96 16.72 -0.90 -0.98
C ASP A 96 17.35 0.46 -1.32
N GLU A 97 18.40 0.82 -0.60
CA GLU A 97 19.11 2.09 -0.76
C GLU A 97 19.71 2.29 -2.16
N LYS A 98 19.86 1.23 -2.94
CA LYS A 98 20.29 1.32 -4.33
C LYS A 98 19.20 1.88 -5.23
N ASN A 99 17.94 1.70 -4.86
CA ASN A 99 16.78 2.07 -5.66
C ASN A 99 16.20 3.41 -5.25
N THR A 100 16.09 3.66 -3.95
CA THR A 100 15.44 4.86 -3.42
C THR A 100 16.21 5.45 -2.25
N VAL A 101 16.04 6.76 -2.06
CA VAL A 101 16.40 7.46 -0.83
C VAL A 101 15.11 7.71 -0.07
N SER A 102 15.04 7.32 1.19
CA SER A 102 13.86 7.58 2.00
C SER A 102 14.18 8.52 3.15
N THR A 103 13.25 9.42 3.43
CA THR A 103 13.37 10.42 4.48
C THR A 103 12.07 10.52 5.23
N TRP A 104 12.15 10.59 6.57
CA TRP A 104 10.97 10.87 7.37
C TRP A 104 10.65 12.35 7.26
N ILE A 105 9.42 12.67 6.86
CA ILE A 105 8.93 14.02 6.69
C ILE A 105 7.85 14.29 7.73
N TYR A 106 7.99 15.42 8.42
CA TYR A 106 6.96 15.93 9.33
C TYR A 106 6.09 16.95 8.59
N ASP A 107 4.81 16.96 8.90
CA ASP A 107 3.86 17.96 8.37
C ASP A 107 3.87 18.09 6.84
N TYR A 108 3.86 16.94 6.17
CA TYR A 108 3.89 16.90 4.71
C TYR A 108 2.68 17.62 4.10
N CYS A 109 2.94 18.45 3.09
CA CYS A 109 1.92 19.21 2.36
C CYS A 109 1.00 20.07 3.23
N ILE A 110 1.52 20.62 4.34
CA ILE A 110 0.75 21.51 5.25
C ILE A 110 -0.46 20.82 5.90
N ARG A 111 -0.51 19.49 5.88
CA ARG A 111 -1.64 18.74 6.43
C ARG A 111 -1.35 18.09 7.78
N GLU A 112 -0.22 18.42 8.37
CA GLU A 112 0.19 17.88 9.66
C GLU A 112 0.25 16.33 9.65
N VAL A 113 0.49 15.74 8.50
CA VAL A 113 0.66 14.29 8.33
C VAL A 113 2.13 13.98 8.20
N SER A 114 2.62 13.11 9.06
CA SER A 114 4.02 12.67 9.02
C SER A 114 4.13 11.30 8.39
N GLY A 115 5.17 11.08 7.63
CA GLY A 115 5.39 9.81 6.95
C GLY A 115 6.75 9.75 6.30
N ARG A 116 6.98 8.68 5.58
CA ARG A 116 8.23 8.46 4.88
C ARG A 116 8.10 8.79 3.41
N LEU A 117 8.94 9.68 2.94
CA LEU A 117 9.01 10.06 1.53
C LEU A 117 10.14 9.27 0.86
N PHE A 118 9.80 8.54 -0.19
CA PHE A 118 10.77 7.83 -1.03
C PHE A 118 11.02 8.63 -2.30
N ARG A 119 12.27 8.76 -2.67
CA ARG A 119 12.68 9.36 -3.95
C ARG A 119 13.48 8.35 -4.75
N SER A 120 13.08 8.10 -5.97
CA SER A 120 13.80 7.21 -6.87
C SER A 120 15.18 7.78 -7.20
N ARG A 121 16.19 6.92 -7.14
CA ARG A 121 17.54 7.27 -7.61
C ARG A 121 17.65 7.20 -9.14
N ILE A 122 16.64 6.63 -9.80
CA ILE A 122 16.66 6.39 -11.24
C ILE A 122 16.00 7.54 -11.98
N ASN A 123 14.85 8.00 -11.53
CA ASN A 123 14.07 9.01 -12.26
C ASN A 123 13.60 10.19 -11.41
N ASN A 124 13.99 10.26 -10.14
CA ASN A 124 13.61 11.31 -9.17
C ASN A 124 12.11 11.37 -8.83
N GLU A 125 11.31 10.44 -9.31
CA GLU A 125 9.91 10.36 -8.90
C GLU A 125 9.80 10.04 -7.41
N THR A 126 8.72 10.48 -6.79
CA THR A 126 8.53 10.36 -5.34
C THR A 126 7.26 9.59 -4.99
N LEU A 127 7.31 8.96 -3.81
CA LEU A 127 6.19 8.27 -3.18
C LEU A 127 6.17 8.65 -1.69
N PHE A 128 5.04 9.16 -1.21
CA PHE A 128 4.85 9.47 0.21
C PHE A 128 4.04 8.39 0.91
#